data_6f50d4e9cf0dcdfb038e4ecfef97c9e4
#
_entry.id   6f50d4e9cf0dcdfb038e4ecfef97c9e4
#
_cell.length_a   1.000
_cell.length_b   1.000
_cell.length_c   1.000
_cell.angle_alpha   90.00
_cell.angle_beta   90.00
_cell.angle_gamma   90.00
#
_symmetry.space_group_name_H-M   'P 1'
#
loop_
_entity.id
_entity.type
_entity.pdbx_description
1 polymer ?
#
loop_
_entity_poly.entity_id
_entity_poly.type
_entity_poly.pdbx_seq_one_letter_code
_entity_poly.pdbx_strand_id
1 'polypeptide(L)'
;MARAPILPTSLSDPTGLDALERRAIADFNRRVRQCGQVYRDMLERIPFDTIETNARRYEFRLLPAILSSMFDEASNLVDRILQEGGQESLWFMTGYVQPANRRGTEQARVNLSVQSTEYARNRPTLDAVLTSEPYQRRLGLLRAREFEQMVGLSGTVKQQMSQVLTQGLATGIGPRQIAKNLTAQTGVEQRRAARIARTELGQALRQARLDESRQAAQDLGVRSRCLWLSALSPTTRPSHSARHAKIYTREEVEEFYSRSGESISCKCGQSEILVDEQGNPLSPGIVERAQRRLKSRG
;
A
#
# COMPACT_ATOMS: atom_id res chain seq x y z
N MET A 1 -3.05 -4.15 -38.55
CA MET A 1 -1.93 -3.60 -37.77
C MET A 1 -2.38 -3.46 -36.31
N ALA A 2 -1.57 -3.92 -35.35
CA ALA A 2 -1.84 -3.71 -33.94
C ALA A 2 -1.87 -2.19 -33.64
N ARG A 3 -2.87 -1.73 -32.87
CA ARG A 3 -2.92 -0.33 -32.44
C ARG A 3 -1.82 -0.08 -31.39
N ALA A 4 -1.39 1.17 -31.29
CA ALA A 4 -0.35 1.53 -30.34
C ALA A 4 -0.84 1.37 -28.88
N PRO A 5 0.02 0.93 -27.96
CA PRO A 5 -0.33 0.83 -26.54
C PRO A 5 -0.70 2.19 -25.95
N ILE A 6 -1.60 2.13 -24.95
CA ILE A 6 -2.06 3.30 -24.21
C ILE A 6 -1.03 3.66 -23.15
N LEU A 7 -0.55 4.89 -23.17
CA LEU A 7 0.31 5.43 -22.14
C LEU A 7 -0.54 6.22 -21.10
N PRO A 8 -0.16 6.23 -19.82
CA PRO A 8 -0.85 7.04 -18.82
C PRO A 8 -0.94 8.52 -19.21
N THR A 9 -2.06 9.16 -18.93
CA THR A 9 -2.26 10.59 -19.22
C THR A 9 -1.42 11.48 -18.32
N SER A 10 -1.26 11.11 -17.05
CA SER A 10 -0.42 11.83 -16.08
C SER A 10 0.97 11.21 -15.99
N LEU A 11 2.00 12.03 -16.10
CA LEU A 11 3.39 11.62 -15.88
C LEU A 11 3.75 11.57 -14.38
N SER A 12 3.12 12.42 -13.56
CA SER A 12 3.35 12.44 -12.11
C SER A 12 2.62 11.30 -11.39
N ASP A 13 1.55 10.79 -12.00
CA ASP A 13 0.78 9.65 -11.50
C ASP A 13 0.56 8.63 -12.63
N PRO A 14 1.60 7.90 -13.06
CA PRO A 14 1.48 6.91 -14.12
C PRO A 14 0.61 5.70 -13.74
N THR A 15 0.31 5.54 -12.46
CA THR A 15 -0.58 4.48 -11.93
C THR A 15 -2.04 4.91 -11.87
N GLY A 16 -2.30 6.22 -11.75
CA GLY A 16 -3.62 6.80 -11.48
C GLY A 16 -4.11 6.54 -10.04
N LEU A 17 -3.21 6.27 -9.09
CA LEU A 17 -3.57 5.92 -7.70
C LEU A 17 -3.57 7.10 -6.74
N ASP A 18 -3.07 8.28 -7.11
CA ASP A 18 -2.87 9.40 -6.17
C ASP A 18 -4.13 9.76 -5.36
N ALA A 19 -5.31 9.74 -5.98
CA ALA A 19 -6.55 10.03 -5.27
C ALA A 19 -6.94 8.92 -4.29
N LEU A 20 -6.72 7.65 -4.65
CA LEU A 20 -6.99 6.50 -3.81
C LEU A 20 -6.01 6.45 -2.64
N GLU A 21 -4.72 6.71 -2.89
CA GLU A 21 -3.68 6.80 -1.86
C GLU A 21 -4.01 7.88 -0.82
N ARG A 22 -4.39 9.09 -1.25
CA ARG A 22 -4.75 10.17 -0.31
C ARG A 22 -5.90 9.77 0.59
N ARG A 23 -6.94 9.11 0.06
CA ARG A 23 -8.07 8.63 0.87
C ARG A 23 -7.66 7.54 1.84
N ALA A 24 -6.88 6.55 1.39
CA ALA A 24 -6.36 5.48 2.24
C ALA A 24 -5.52 6.03 3.40
N ILE A 25 -4.61 6.98 3.11
CA ILE A 25 -3.77 7.62 4.13
C ILE A 25 -4.62 8.41 5.13
N ALA A 26 -5.65 9.12 4.67
CA ALA A 26 -6.54 9.87 5.56
C ALA A 26 -7.29 8.94 6.52
N ASP A 27 -7.77 7.79 6.02
CA ASP A 27 -8.48 6.79 6.80
C ASP A 27 -7.54 6.08 7.80
N PHE A 28 -6.34 5.70 7.39
CA PHE A 28 -5.31 5.22 8.31
C PHE A 28 -4.99 6.23 9.41
N ASN A 29 -4.79 7.49 9.04
CA ASN A 29 -4.48 8.55 10.00
C ASN A 29 -5.60 8.74 11.03
N ARG A 30 -6.86 8.63 10.61
CA ARG A 30 -8.01 8.67 11.50
C ARG A 30 -7.98 7.50 12.49
N ARG A 31 -7.80 6.27 12.00
CA ARG A 31 -7.78 5.05 12.81
C ARG A 31 -6.59 5.02 13.79
N VAL A 32 -5.41 5.40 13.35
CA VAL A 32 -4.22 5.49 14.23
C VAL A 32 -4.41 6.56 15.31
N ARG A 33 -5.07 7.70 15.01
CA ARG A 33 -5.44 8.68 16.04
C ARG A 33 -6.41 8.10 17.06
N GLN A 34 -7.39 7.30 16.63
CA GLN A 34 -8.30 6.60 17.54
C GLN A 34 -7.53 5.62 18.45
N CYS A 35 -6.58 4.86 17.90
CA CYS A 35 -5.71 4.00 18.73
C CYS A 35 -4.91 4.82 19.76
N GLY A 36 -4.33 5.95 19.36
CA GLY A 36 -3.63 6.85 20.29
C GLY A 36 -4.56 7.43 21.36
N GLN A 37 -5.83 7.68 21.03
CA GLN A 37 -6.83 8.14 22.00
C GLN A 37 -7.14 7.06 23.05
N VAL A 38 -7.26 5.79 22.65
CA VAL A 38 -7.47 4.67 23.59
C VAL A 38 -6.44 4.69 24.73
N TYR A 39 -5.17 4.89 24.41
CA TYR A 39 -4.11 4.93 25.43
C TYR A 39 -4.12 6.22 26.26
N ARG A 40 -4.56 7.34 25.70
CA ARG A 40 -4.74 8.58 26.49
C ARG A 40 -5.91 8.46 27.46
N ASP A 41 -7.03 7.91 27.01
CA ASP A 41 -8.19 7.65 27.87
C ASP A 41 -7.86 6.65 28.98
N MET A 42 -7.05 5.64 28.66
CA MET A 42 -6.49 4.73 29.65
C MET A 42 -5.66 5.48 30.70
N LEU A 43 -4.76 6.38 30.28
CA LEU A 43 -3.93 7.18 31.20
C LEU A 43 -4.79 8.05 32.14
N GLU A 44 -5.87 8.65 31.65
CA GLU A 44 -6.77 9.51 32.44
C GLU A 44 -7.50 8.74 33.57
N ARG A 45 -7.65 7.42 33.41
CA ARG A 45 -8.27 6.52 34.41
C ARG A 45 -7.28 6.08 35.50
N ILE A 46 -5.99 6.38 35.36
CA ILE A 46 -4.96 5.97 36.30
C ILE A 46 -4.80 7.03 37.40
N PRO A 47 -5.15 6.73 38.69
CA PRO A 47 -4.97 7.66 39.77
C PRO A 47 -3.48 7.87 40.11
N PHE A 48 -3.12 9.07 40.50
CA PHE A 48 -1.76 9.42 40.88
C PHE A 48 -1.72 10.42 42.03
N ASP A 49 -0.61 10.40 42.80
CA ASP A 49 -0.24 11.43 43.75
C ASP A 49 0.98 12.20 43.26
N THR A 50 1.12 13.41 43.77
CA THR A 50 2.28 14.25 43.51
C THR A 50 3.22 14.21 44.73
N ILE A 51 4.47 13.83 44.49
CA ILE A 51 5.51 13.84 45.54
C ILE A 51 6.47 15.00 45.24
N GLU A 52 6.56 15.96 46.16
CA GLU A 52 7.46 17.11 46.07
C GLU A 52 8.56 17.02 47.13
N THR A 53 9.63 16.26 46.87
CA THR A 53 10.78 16.19 47.79
C THR A 53 12.00 16.97 47.30
N ASN A 54 12.52 16.73 46.13
CA ASN A 54 13.62 17.49 45.47
C ASN A 54 13.36 17.75 44.00
N ALA A 55 12.46 16.98 43.38
CA ALA A 55 11.92 17.18 42.06
C ALA A 55 10.48 16.65 42.07
N ARG A 56 9.61 17.31 41.31
CA ARG A 56 8.21 16.88 41.19
C ARG A 56 8.15 15.53 40.50
N ARG A 57 7.72 14.50 41.28
CA ARG A 57 7.47 13.15 40.75
C ARG A 57 6.01 12.79 40.94
N TYR A 58 5.54 11.84 40.17
CA TYR A 58 4.17 11.32 40.20
C TYR A 58 4.22 9.84 40.57
N GLU A 59 3.50 9.43 41.60
CA GLU A 59 3.32 8.04 41.98
C GLU A 59 1.93 7.59 41.48
N PHE A 60 1.93 6.62 40.59
CA PHE A 60 0.71 6.10 40.02
C PHE A 60 0.19 4.92 40.83
N ARG A 61 -1.01 5.07 41.38
CA ARG A 61 -1.63 4.08 42.26
C ARG A 61 -2.41 3.05 41.48
N LEU A 62 -1.78 1.98 41.06
CA LEU A 62 -2.41 0.88 40.34
C LEU A 62 -1.94 -0.45 40.80
N LEU A 63 -2.88 -1.34 41.10
CA LEU A 63 -2.59 -2.76 41.30
C LEU A 63 -2.20 -3.36 39.94
N PRO A 64 -1.17 -4.24 39.88
CA PRO A 64 -0.72 -4.87 38.62
C PRO A 64 -1.84 -5.56 37.84
N ALA A 65 -2.77 -6.21 38.54
CA ALA A 65 -3.90 -6.88 37.92
C ALA A 65 -4.86 -5.89 37.18
N ILE A 66 -5.10 -4.72 37.78
CA ILE A 66 -5.94 -3.67 37.15
C ILE A 66 -5.23 -3.10 35.94
N LEU A 67 -3.93 -2.83 36.03
CA LEU A 67 -3.12 -2.35 34.92
C LEU A 67 -3.13 -3.35 33.76
N SER A 68 -2.95 -4.65 34.03
CA SER A 68 -3.03 -5.71 33.01
C SER A 68 -4.40 -5.70 32.31
N SER A 69 -5.49 -5.68 33.07
CA SER A 69 -6.85 -5.64 32.48
C SER A 69 -7.08 -4.40 31.61
N MET A 70 -6.52 -3.24 31.99
CA MET A 70 -6.61 -2.02 31.18
C MET A 70 -5.81 -2.14 29.87
N PHE A 71 -4.64 -2.80 29.87
CA PHE A 71 -3.89 -3.09 28.64
C PHE A 71 -4.61 -4.08 27.74
N ASP A 72 -5.26 -5.09 28.29
CA ASP A 72 -6.07 -6.05 27.53
C ASP A 72 -7.26 -5.35 26.86
N GLU A 73 -7.95 -4.46 27.60
CA GLU A 73 -9.04 -3.63 27.05
C GLU A 73 -8.53 -2.75 25.90
N ALA A 74 -7.42 -2.04 26.10
CA ALA A 74 -6.83 -1.18 25.08
C ALA A 74 -6.38 -1.98 23.85
N SER A 75 -5.77 -3.16 24.05
CA SER A 75 -5.37 -4.08 22.98
C SER A 75 -6.56 -4.50 22.12
N ASN A 76 -7.66 -4.92 22.76
CA ASN A 76 -8.88 -5.33 22.06
C ASN A 76 -9.52 -4.17 21.27
N LEU A 77 -9.46 -2.93 21.80
CA LEU A 77 -9.96 -1.74 21.10
C LEU A 77 -9.12 -1.42 19.88
N VAL A 78 -7.78 -1.49 19.98
CA VAL A 78 -6.88 -1.28 18.84
C VAL A 78 -7.12 -2.30 17.75
N ASP A 79 -7.27 -3.58 18.09
CA ASP A 79 -7.59 -4.63 17.11
C ASP A 79 -8.92 -4.34 16.41
N ARG A 80 -9.97 -3.99 17.14
CA ARG A 80 -11.26 -3.63 16.56
C ARG A 80 -11.18 -2.44 15.59
N ILE A 81 -10.34 -1.44 15.88
CA ILE A 81 -10.15 -0.26 15.04
C ILE A 81 -9.37 -0.61 13.74
N LEU A 82 -8.26 -1.31 13.87
CA LEU A 82 -7.35 -1.57 12.75
C LEU A 82 -7.76 -2.78 11.92
N GLN A 83 -8.37 -3.80 12.53
CA GLN A 83 -8.80 -5.03 11.87
C GLN A 83 -10.31 -5.05 11.58
N GLU A 84 -10.98 -3.88 11.56
CA GLU A 84 -12.40 -3.76 11.27
C GLU A 84 -12.79 -4.51 10.00
N GLY A 85 -13.85 -5.35 10.09
CA GLY A 85 -14.31 -6.22 9.03
C GLY A 85 -13.66 -7.60 9.01
N GLY A 86 -12.61 -7.83 9.82
CA GLY A 86 -11.91 -9.10 9.89
C GLY A 86 -11.32 -9.53 8.54
N GLN A 87 -10.99 -10.80 8.39
CA GLN A 87 -10.34 -11.34 7.20
C GLN A 87 -11.22 -11.22 5.95
N GLU A 88 -12.55 -11.37 6.08
CA GLU A 88 -13.46 -11.42 4.93
C GLU A 88 -13.72 -10.05 4.30
N SER A 89 -13.81 -9.00 5.12
CA SER A 89 -14.20 -7.66 4.68
C SER A 89 -13.38 -6.54 5.31
N LEU A 90 -12.08 -6.80 5.51
CA LEU A 90 -11.15 -5.82 6.05
C LEU A 90 -11.29 -4.48 5.32
N TRP A 91 -11.53 -3.41 6.09
CA TRP A 91 -11.77 -2.06 5.56
C TRP A 91 -10.69 -1.59 4.57
N PHE A 92 -9.42 -1.90 4.84
CA PHE A 92 -8.32 -1.52 3.96
C PHE A 92 -8.32 -2.32 2.65
N MET A 93 -8.60 -3.64 2.73
CA MET A 93 -8.70 -4.51 1.56
C MET A 93 -9.86 -4.08 0.67
N THR A 94 -11.08 -3.97 1.23
CA THR A 94 -12.30 -3.69 0.45
C THR A 94 -12.35 -2.24 -0.05
N GLY A 95 -11.92 -1.30 0.76
CA GLY A 95 -11.96 0.14 0.44
C GLY A 95 -10.85 0.62 -0.48
N TYR A 96 -9.70 -0.06 -0.50
CA TYR A 96 -8.50 0.49 -1.13
C TYR A 96 -7.69 -0.51 -1.97
N VAL A 97 -7.30 -1.66 -1.41
CA VAL A 97 -6.42 -2.61 -2.10
C VAL A 97 -7.13 -3.30 -3.26
N GLN A 98 -8.35 -3.78 -3.04
CA GLN A 98 -9.17 -4.38 -4.10
C GLN A 98 -9.50 -3.39 -5.23
N PRO A 99 -9.89 -2.13 -4.98
CA PRO A 99 -10.01 -1.10 -6.02
C PRO A 99 -8.71 -0.85 -6.80
N ALA A 100 -7.54 -0.85 -6.13
CA ALA A 100 -6.25 -0.71 -6.81
C ALA A 100 -5.94 -1.92 -7.69
N ASN A 101 -6.19 -3.14 -7.21
CA ASN A 101 -6.05 -4.39 -7.98
C ASN A 101 -6.98 -4.39 -9.20
N ARG A 102 -8.27 -4.10 -9.01
CA ARG A 102 -9.25 -3.98 -10.12
C ARG A 102 -8.80 -2.96 -11.17
N ARG A 103 -8.30 -1.80 -10.75
CA ARG A 103 -7.76 -0.78 -11.67
C ARG A 103 -6.58 -1.30 -12.47
N GLY A 104 -5.65 -2.03 -11.84
CA GLY A 104 -4.52 -2.65 -12.53
C GLY A 104 -4.98 -3.65 -13.60
N THR A 105 -5.92 -4.52 -13.26
CA THR A 105 -6.55 -5.47 -14.17
C THR A 105 -7.22 -4.75 -15.35
N GLU A 106 -8.00 -3.70 -15.08
CA GLU A 106 -8.68 -2.91 -16.13
C GLU A 106 -7.69 -2.23 -17.07
N GLN A 107 -6.64 -1.61 -16.52
CA GLN A 107 -5.60 -0.96 -17.33
C GLN A 107 -4.88 -1.97 -18.24
N ALA A 108 -4.52 -3.15 -17.70
CA ALA A 108 -3.90 -4.21 -18.50
C ALA A 108 -4.87 -4.71 -19.57
N ARG A 109 -6.13 -5.02 -19.21
CA ARG A 109 -7.16 -5.48 -20.15
C ARG A 109 -7.36 -4.50 -21.31
N VAL A 110 -7.60 -3.22 -20.99
CA VAL A 110 -7.81 -2.18 -22.00
C VAL A 110 -6.58 -2.06 -22.91
N ASN A 111 -5.39 -2.08 -22.34
CA ASN A 111 -4.15 -1.94 -23.09
C ASN A 111 -3.87 -3.16 -23.99
N LEU A 112 -4.11 -4.37 -23.52
CA LEU A 112 -3.98 -5.58 -24.32
C LEU A 112 -5.06 -5.67 -25.41
N SER A 113 -6.31 -5.27 -25.11
CA SER A 113 -7.43 -5.29 -26.06
C SER A 113 -7.22 -4.37 -27.26
N VAL A 114 -6.61 -3.20 -27.10
CA VAL A 114 -6.33 -2.30 -28.22
C VAL A 114 -5.20 -2.80 -29.12
N GLN A 115 -4.32 -3.66 -28.60
CA GLN A 115 -3.16 -4.19 -29.30
C GLN A 115 -3.40 -5.58 -29.91
N SER A 116 -4.31 -6.41 -29.32
CA SER A 116 -4.59 -7.78 -29.73
C SER A 116 -6.08 -8.01 -29.94
N THR A 117 -6.47 -8.32 -31.18
CA THR A 117 -7.86 -8.72 -31.52
C THR A 117 -8.22 -10.06 -30.87
N GLU A 118 -7.27 -10.98 -30.77
CA GLU A 118 -7.45 -12.27 -30.11
C GLU A 118 -7.79 -12.08 -28.62
N TYR A 119 -7.00 -11.25 -27.92
CA TYR A 119 -7.28 -10.90 -26.55
C TYR A 119 -8.66 -10.22 -26.38
N ALA A 120 -8.97 -9.24 -27.26
CA ALA A 120 -10.24 -8.50 -27.19
C ALA A 120 -11.47 -9.40 -27.37
N ARG A 121 -11.38 -10.45 -28.21
CA ARG A 121 -12.47 -11.43 -28.39
C ARG A 121 -12.67 -12.31 -27.15
N ASN A 122 -11.57 -12.77 -26.55
CA ASN A 122 -11.61 -13.70 -25.41
C ASN A 122 -11.85 -12.99 -24.06
N ARG A 123 -11.55 -11.69 -23.96
CA ARG A 123 -11.72 -10.84 -22.75
C ARG A 123 -12.53 -9.58 -23.10
N PRO A 124 -13.78 -9.72 -23.57
CA PRO A 124 -14.55 -8.58 -24.11
C PRO A 124 -14.88 -7.54 -23.04
N THR A 125 -15.11 -7.95 -21.81
CA THR A 125 -15.47 -7.06 -20.69
C THR A 125 -14.53 -7.21 -19.52
N LEU A 126 -14.50 -6.22 -18.65
CA LEU A 126 -13.76 -6.30 -17.39
C LEU A 126 -14.34 -7.41 -16.50
N ASP A 127 -15.65 -7.54 -16.44
CA ASP A 127 -16.33 -8.55 -15.62
C ASP A 127 -15.95 -9.98 -16.03
N ALA A 128 -15.74 -10.25 -17.34
CA ALA A 128 -15.25 -11.55 -17.79
C ALA A 128 -13.88 -11.91 -17.19
N VAL A 129 -13.02 -10.92 -16.92
CA VAL A 129 -11.75 -11.12 -16.24
C VAL A 129 -11.96 -11.26 -14.73
N LEU A 130 -12.72 -10.34 -14.13
CA LEU A 130 -12.92 -10.29 -12.67
C LEU A 130 -13.66 -11.51 -12.12
N THR A 131 -14.53 -12.15 -12.92
CA THR A 131 -15.24 -13.36 -12.52
C THR A 131 -14.49 -14.65 -12.81
N SER A 132 -13.35 -14.57 -13.50
CA SER A 132 -12.55 -15.75 -13.82
C SER A 132 -11.97 -16.41 -12.56
N GLU A 133 -11.86 -17.74 -12.56
CA GLU A 133 -11.30 -18.49 -11.43
C GLU A 133 -9.87 -18.04 -11.09
N PRO A 134 -8.95 -17.84 -12.06
CA PRO A 134 -7.61 -17.37 -11.74
C PRO A 134 -7.58 -16.01 -11.03
N TYR A 135 -8.44 -15.08 -11.43
CA TYR A 135 -8.54 -13.78 -10.77
C TYR A 135 -9.07 -13.92 -9.34
N GLN A 136 -10.15 -14.68 -9.14
CA GLN A 136 -10.77 -14.85 -7.83
C GLN A 136 -9.82 -15.53 -6.84
N ARG A 137 -9.06 -16.53 -7.29
CA ARG A 137 -8.03 -17.19 -6.47
C ARG A 137 -6.94 -16.21 -6.02
N ARG A 138 -6.41 -15.41 -6.95
CA ARG A 138 -5.41 -14.37 -6.62
C ARG A 138 -5.95 -13.32 -5.66
N LEU A 139 -7.20 -12.90 -5.84
CA LEU A 139 -7.86 -11.96 -4.95
C LEU A 139 -8.02 -12.53 -3.53
N GLY A 140 -8.32 -13.82 -3.39
CA GLY A 140 -8.38 -14.52 -2.10
C GLY A 140 -7.02 -14.51 -1.38
N LEU A 141 -5.93 -14.82 -2.11
CA LEU A 141 -4.57 -14.75 -1.55
C LEU A 141 -4.18 -13.34 -1.13
N LEU A 142 -4.53 -12.34 -1.96
CA LEU A 142 -4.28 -10.94 -1.64
C LEU A 142 -5.02 -10.51 -0.37
N ARG A 143 -6.29 -10.93 -0.21
CA ARG A 143 -7.09 -10.67 0.99
C ARG A 143 -6.45 -11.24 2.26
N ALA A 144 -6.01 -12.49 2.21
CA ALA A 144 -5.33 -13.12 3.34
C ALA A 144 -4.04 -12.37 3.71
N ARG A 145 -3.22 -12.02 2.72
CA ARG A 145 -1.97 -11.24 2.94
C ARG A 145 -2.24 -9.88 3.57
N GLU A 146 -3.24 -9.14 3.08
CA GLU A 146 -3.56 -7.82 3.62
C GLU A 146 -4.07 -7.90 5.07
N PHE A 147 -4.80 -8.95 5.40
CA PHE A 147 -5.23 -9.17 6.78
C PHE A 147 -4.03 -9.41 7.71
N GLU A 148 -3.08 -10.27 7.33
CA GLU A 148 -1.84 -10.51 8.09
C GLU A 148 -1.01 -9.23 8.25
N GLN A 149 -0.91 -8.40 7.22
CA GLN A 149 -0.25 -7.09 7.31
C GLN A 149 -0.93 -6.17 8.34
N MET A 150 -2.26 -6.19 8.40
CA MET A 150 -3.01 -5.37 9.36
C MET A 150 -2.86 -5.89 10.79
N VAL A 151 -2.84 -7.21 10.99
CA VAL A 151 -2.51 -7.84 12.28
C VAL A 151 -1.12 -7.41 12.76
N GLY A 152 -0.12 -7.43 11.86
CA GLY A 152 1.24 -6.97 12.16
C GLY A 152 1.31 -5.48 12.53
N LEU A 153 0.56 -4.63 11.83
CA LEU A 153 0.47 -3.19 12.16
C LEU A 153 -0.18 -2.99 13.52
N SER A 154 -1.29 -3.69 13.80
CA SER A 154 -1.99 -3.62 15.08
C SER A 154 -1.06 -4.02 16.23
N GLY A 155 -0.35 -5.15 16.10
CA GLY A 155 0.63 -5.61 17.07
C GLY A 155 1.70 -4.56 17.36
N THR A 156 2.23 -3.92 16.31
CA THR A 156 3.24 -2.87 16.46
C THR A 156 2.68 -1.64 17.18
N VAL A 157 1.49 -1.16 16.81
CA VAL A 157 0.84 0.00 17.46
C VAL A 157 0.64 -0.28 18.95
N LYS A 158 0.09 -1.46 19.29
CA LYS A 158 -0.10 -1.89 20.68
C LYS A 158 1.21 -1.88 21.48
N GLN A 159 2.23 -2.51 20.95
CA GLN A 159 3.55 -2.59 21.58
C GLN A 159 4.13 -1.20 21.85
N GLN A 160 4.17 -0.33 20.86
CA GLN A 160 4.78 1.00 20.97
C GLN A 160 4.02 1.92 21.92
N MET A 161 2.68 1.91 21.87
CA MET A 161 1.86 2.72 22.78
C MET A 161 1.97 2.23 24.21
N SER A 162 1.91 0.91 24.44
CA SER A 162 2.08 0.31 25.77
C SER A 162 3.46 0.63 26.36
N GLN A 163 4.52 0.57 25.54
CA GLN A 163 5.88 0.90 25.98
C GLN A 163 5.97 2.37 26.43
N VAL A 164 5.43 3.32 25.66
CA VAL A 164 5.43 4.74 26.02
C VAL A 164 4.69 4.96 27.34
N LEU A 165 3.52 4.34 27.51
CA LEU A 165 2.73 4.47 28.72
C LEU A 165 3.44 3.85 29.93
N THR A 166 3.89 2.60 29.82
CA THR A 166 4.56 1.88 30.92
C THR A 166 5.84 2.60 31.37
N GLN A 167 6.66 3.07 30.41
CA GLN A 167 7.86 3.83 30.73
C GLN A 167 7.53 5.13 31.45
N GLY A 168 6.49 5.84 31.02
CA GLY A 168 6.04 7.06 31.67
C GLY A 168 5.57 6.84 33.11
N LEU A 169 4.80 5.77 33.35
CA LEU A 169 4.34 5.38 34.68
C LEU A 169 5.50 4.99 35.58
N ALA A 170 6.43 4.16 35.09
CA ALA A 170 7.58 3.65 35.85
C ALA A 170 8.57 4.75 36.22
N THR A 171 8.75 5.75 35.40
CA THR A 171 9.67 6.87 35.65
C THR A 171 9.05 8.01 36.46
N GLY A 172 7.75 7.96 36.73
CA GLY A 172 7.04 8.98 37.51
C GLY A 172 7.00 10.35 36.85
N ILE A 173 7.04 10.42 35.51
CA ILE A 173 6.84 11.68 34.77
C ILE A 173 5.36 12.07 34.79
N GLY A 174 5.09 13.39 34.71
CA GLY A 174 3.73 13.90 34.85
C GLY A 174 2.77 13.41 33.74
N PRO A 175 1.49 13.18 34.07
CA PRO A 175 0.48 12.68 33.12
C PRO A 175 0.41 13.48 31.81
N ARG A 176 0.55 14.81 31.90
CA ARG A 176 0.60 15.70 30.71
C ARG A 176 1.77 15.36 29.78
N GLN A 177 2.94 15.02 30.35
CA GLN A 177 4.10 14.64 29.54
C GLN A 177 3.92 13.26 28.93
N ILE A 178 3.33 12.30 29.67
CA ILE A 178 2.97 10.98 29.11
C ILE A 178 2.01 11.15 27.94
N ALA A 179 0.95 11.95 28.08
CA ALA A 179 -0.01 12.22 27.01
C ALA A 179 0.66 12.87 25.78
N LYS A 180 1.63 13.78 25.98
CA LYS A 180 2.43 14.36 24.91
C LYS A 180 3.28 13.31 24.19
N ASN A 181 3.90 12.40 24.94
CA ASN A 181 4.70 11.31 24.38
C ASN A 181 3.83 10.33 23.56
N LEU A 182 2.64 9.97 24.07
CA LEU A 182 1.66 9.16 23.34
C LEU A 182 1.22 9.84 22.02
N THR A 183 1.01 11.14 22.06
CA THR A 183 0.68 11.92 20.85
C THR A 183 1.82 11.91 19.83
N ALA A 184 3.06 12.08 20.29
CA ALA A 184 4.25 11.99 19.44
C ALA A 184 4.39 10.59 18.80
N GLN A 185 4.19 9.52 19.58
CA GLN A 185 4.20 8.15 19.07
C GLN A 185 3.08 7.91 18.07
N THR A 186 1.88 8.45 18.29
CA THR A 186 0.77 8.41 17.32
C THR A 186 1.21 8.96 15.97
N GLY A 187 1.94 10.07 15.94
CA GLY A 187 2.49 10.63 14.71
C GLY A 187 3.53 9.73 14.02
N VAL A 188 4.30 8.93 14.76
CA VAL A 188 5.22 7.92 14.20
C VAL A 188 4.42 6.82 13.50
N GLU A 189 3.39 6.30 14.17
CA GLU A 189 2.54 5.25 13.61
C GLU A 189 1.74 5.72 12.39
N GLN A 190 1.31 6.97 12.33
CA GLN A 190 0.66 7.56 11.15
C GLN A 190 1.61 7.56 9.93
N ARG A 191 2.88 7.89 10.12
CA ARG A 191 3.88 7.85 9.03
C ARG A 191 4.11 6.42 8.53
N ARG A 192 4.13 5.45 9.46
CA ARG A 192 4.23 4.01 9.14
C ARG A 192 3.03 3.55 8.33
N ALA A 193 1.82 3.84 8.78
CA ALA A 193 0.58 3.49 8.11
C ALA A 193 0.47 4.12 6.71
N ALA A 194 0.86 5.38 6.55
CA ALA A 194 0.90 6.05 5.25
C ALA A 194 1.88 5.37 4.26
N ARG A 195 3.02 4.89 4.77
CA ARG A 195 3.98 4.12 3.95
C ARG A 195 3.40 2.77 3.53
N ILE A 196 2.73 2.06 4.44
CA ILE A 196 2.02 0.81 4.13
C ILE A 196 0.98 1.06 3.04
N ALA A 197 0.10 2.05 3.22
CA ALA A 197 -0.93 2.36 2.24
C ALA A 197 -0.36 2.57 0.82
N ARG A 198 0.67 3.40 0.66
CA ARG A 198 1.30 3.63 -0.65
C ARG A 198 1.92 2.38 -1.23
N THR A 199 2.57 1.59 -0.41
CA THR A 199 3.27 0.38 -0.85
C THR A 199 2.28 -0.68 -1.33
N GLU A 200 1.25 -0.97 -0.53
CA GLU A 200 0.28 -2.02 -0.84
C GLU A 200 -0.62 -1.67 -2.04
N LEU A 201 -1.08 -0.42 -2.14
CA LEU A 201 -1.87 0.00 -3.30
C LEU A 201 -1.05 -0.09 -4.60
N GLY A 202 0.20 0.41 -4.58
CA GLY A 202 1.10 0.32 -5.73
C GLY A 202 1.43 -1.11 -6.11
N GLN A 203 1.63 -1.98 -5.14
CA GLN A 203 1.89 -3.41 -5.36
C GLN A 203 0.65 -4.12 -5.92
N ALA A 204 -0.53 -3.88 -5.35
CA ALA A 204 -1.79 -4.50 -5.81
C ALA A 204 -2.10 -4.15 -7.28
N LEU A 205 -1.94 -2.88 -7.66
CA LEU A 205 -2.12 -2.46 -9.05
C LEU A 205 -1.11 -3.12 -9.99
N ARG A 206 0.18 -3.06 -9.64
CA ARG A 206 1.27 -3.63 -10.45
C ARG A 206 1.11 -5.12 -10.63
N GLN A 207 0.88 -5.86 -9.52
CA GLN A 207 0.72 -7.30 -9.57
C GLN A 207 -0.48 -7.70 -10.44
N ALA A 208 -1.61 -6.99 -10.32
CA ALA A 208 -2.78 -7.25 -11.15
C ALA A 208 -2.49 -7.10 -12.65
N ARG A 209 -1.68 -6.12 -13.03
CA ARG A 209 -1.24 -5.94 -14.44
C ARG A 209 -0.36 -7.08 -14.91
N LEU A 210 0.65 -7.45 -14.12
CA LEU A 210 1.56 -8.55 -14.45
C LEU A 210 0.82 -9.88 -14.56
N ASP A 211 -0.14 -10.12 -13.65
CA ASP A 211 -0.95 -11.34 -13.63
C ASP A 211 -1.86 -11.44 -14.85
N GLU A 212 -2.55 -10.35 -15.24
CA GLU A 212 -3.39 -10.36 -16.44
C GLU A 212 -2.56 -10.56 -17.70
N SER A 213 -1.41 -9.93 -17.78
CA SER A 213 -0.46 -10.09 -18.88
C SER A 213 0.10 -11.53 -18.95
N ARG A 214 0.36 -12.17 -17.79
CA ARG A 214 0.79 -13.57 -17.70
C ARG A 214 -0.33 -14.51 -18.13
N GLN A 215 -1.54 -14.28 -17.67
CA GLN A 215 -2.71 -15.08 -18.04
C GLN A 215 -3.02 -14.99 -19.53
N ALA A 216 -2.90 -13.78 -20.12
CA ALA A 216 -3.06 -13.60 -21.58
C ALA A 216 -2.02 -14.37 -22.39
N ALA A 217 -0.79 -14.46 -21.90
CA ALA A 217 0.26 -15.25 -22.55
C ALA A 217 -0.03 -16.76 -22.44
N GLN A 218 -0.47 -17.24 -21.29
CA GLN A 218 -0.76 -18.65 -21.04
C GLN A 218 -1.98 -19.15 -21.84
N ASP A 219 -3.08 -18.39 -21.80
CA ASP A 219 -4.35 -18.82 -22.38
C ASP A 219 -4.43 -18.57 -23.90
N LEU A 220 -3.81 -17.48 -24.38
CA LEU A 220 -4.04 -16.93 -25.73
C LEU A 220 -2.73 -16.77 -26.54
N GLY A 221 -1.59 -17.13 -25.98
CA GLY A 221 -0.31 -16.94 -26.65
C GLY A 221 0.08 -15.46 -26.90
N VAL A 222 -0.56 -14.51 -26.20
CA VAL A 222 -0.31 -13.07 -26.37
C VAL A 222 1.03 -12.70 -25.74
N ARG A 223 2.03 -12.47 -26.58
CA ARG A 223 3.39 -12.09 -26.13
C ARG A 223 3.44 -10.61 -25.81
N SER A 224 3.79 -10.28 -24.57
CA SER A 224 3.95 -8.89 -24.12
C SER A 224 5.14 -8.69 -23.22
N ARG A 225 5.66 -7.46 -23.20
CA ARG A 225 6.67 -6.95 -22.26
C ARG A 225 6.15 -5.72 -21.54
N CYS A 226 6.89 -5.25 -20.56
CA CYS A 226 6.54 -4.10 -19.71
C CYS A 226 7.36 -2.88 -20.15
N LEU A 227 6.71 -1.84 -20.64
CA LEU A 227 7.31 -0.52 -20.80
C LEU A 227 7.29 0.20 -19.46
N TRP A 228 8.46 0.51 -18.90
CA TRP A 228 8.58 1.17 -17.60
C TRP A 228 8.30 2.67 -17.70
N LEU A 229 7.42 3.17 -16.84
CA LEU A 229 7.01 4.57 -16.78
C LEU A 229 7.22 5.10 -15.36
N SER A 230 8.34 5.79 -15.16
CA SER A 230 8.64 6.44 -13.89
C SER A 230 7.79 7.68 -13.69
N ALA A 231 7.39 7.95 -12.44
CA ALA A 231 6.70 9.18 -12.07
C ALA A 231 7.56 10.44 -12.25
N LEU A 232 8.90 10.28 -12.23
CA LEU A 232 9.88 11.35 -12.43
C LEU A 232 9.65 12.55 -11.50
N SER A 233 9.17 12.29 -10.28
CA SER A 233 9.05 13.30 -9.23
C SER A 233 10.41 13.56 -8.58
N PRO A 234 10.59 14.67 -7.85
CA PRO A 234 11.83 14.94 -7.13
C PRO A 234 12.26 13.84 -6.14
N THR A 235 11.31 13.02 -5.70
CA THR A 235 11.54 11.88 -4.79
C THR A 235 11.71 10.54 -5.50
N THR A 236 11.70 10.51 -6.84
CA THR A 236 11.91 9.28 -7.60
C THR A 236 13.37 8.84 -7.46
N ARG A 237 13.56 7.59 -7.02
CA ARG A 237 14.90 7.01 -6.85
C ARG A 237 15.66 6.94 -8.19
N PRO A 238 17.00 7.16 -8.21
CA PRO A 238 17.80 7.05 -9.44
C PRO A 238 17.64 5.71 -10.16
N SER A 239 17.58 4.58 -9.42
CA SER A 239 17.33 3.24 -9.96
C SER A 239 16.02 3.15 -10.75
N HIS A 240 14.97 3.87 -10.30
CA HIS A 240 13.67 3.92 -10.97
C HIS A 240 13.66 4.88 -12.17
N SER A 241 14.25 6.07 -12.03
CA SER A 241 14.30 7.04 -13.14
C SER A 241 15.12 6.53 -14.32
N ALA A 242 16.22 5.82 -14.06
CA ALA A 242 17.06 5.20 -15.08
C ALA A 242 16.35 4.11 -15.90
N ARG A 243 15.22 3.59 -15.39
CA ARG A 243 14.38 2.60 -16.08
C ARG A 243 13.33 3.22 -16.98
N HIS A 244 13.09 4.52 -16.88
CA HIS A 244 12.04 5.20 -17.65
C HIS A 244 12.18 4.97 -19.16
N ALA A 245 11.05 4.65 -19.81
CA ALA A 245 10.96 4.37 -21.24
C ALA A 245 11.81 3.17 -21.73
N LYS A 246 12.23 2.29 -20.81
CA LYS A 246 12.88 1.02 -21.17
C LYS A 246 11.88 -0.13 -21.08
N ILE A 247 12.16 -1.20 -21.81
CA ILE A 247 11.34 -2.39 -21.93
C ILE A 247 11.96 -3.49 -21.09
N TYR A 248 11.12 -4.18 -20.33
CA TYR A 248 11.51 -5.29 -19.44
C TYR A 248 10.55 -6.47 -19.61
N THR A 249 11.01 -7.67 -19.29
CA THR A 249 10.11 -8.81 -19.11
C THR A 249 9.33 -8.66 -17.81
N ARG A 250 8.30 -9.48 -17.61
CA ARG A 250 7.56 -9.52 -16.34
C ARG A 250 8.47 -9.94 -15.18
N GLU A 251 9.30 -10.95 -15.43
CA GLU A 251 10.23 -11.52 -14.48
C GLU A 251 11.28 -10.50 -14.02
N GLU A 252 11.83 -9.70 -14.94
CA GLU A 252 12.74 -8.60 -14.63
C GLU A 252 12.08 -7.50 -13.78
N VAL A 253 10.79 -7.25 -14.00
CA VAL A 253 10.03 -6.30 -13.18
C VAL A 253 9.79 -6.87 -11.77
N GLU A 254 9.39 -8.14 -11.67
CA GLU A 254 9.17 -8.82 -10.40
C GLU A 254 10.49 -8.92 -9.60
N GLU A 255 11.58 -9.33 -10.24
CA GLU A 255 12.91 -9.38 -9.62
C GLU A 255 13.35 -8.01 -9.10
N PHE A 256 13.18 -6.94 -9.88
CA PHE A 256 13.54 -5.60 -9.44
C PHE A 256 12.78 -5.21 -8.16
N TYR A 257 11.47 -5.44 -8.12
CA TYR A 257 10.65 -5.08 -6.96
C TYR A 257 10.78 -6.05 -5.77
N SER A 258 11.35 -7.23 -5.95
CA SER A 258 11.69 -8.16 -4.85
C SER A 258 12.90 -7.68 -4.04
N ARG A 259 13.74 -6.83 -4.61
CA ARG A 259 14.90 -6.24 -3.93
C ARG A 259 14.43 -5.34 -2.79
N SER A 260 15.19 -5.35 -1.69
CA SER A 260 14.86 -4.58 -0.50
C SER A 260 14.65 -3.09 -0.80
N GLY A 261 13.48 -2.56 -0.45
CA GLY A 261 13.16 -1.15 -0.52
C GLY A 261 12.64 -0.65 -1.88
N GLU A 262 12.83 -1.37 -3.00
CA GLU A 262 12.45 -0.87 -4.33
C GLU A 262 10.92 -0.77 -4.54
N SER A 263 10.14 -1.61 -3.87
CA SER A 263 8.67 -1.54 -3.89
C SER A 263 8.09 -0.43 -3.00
N ILE A 264 8.84 0.00 -1.95
CA ILE A 264 8.32 0.90 -0.91
C ILE A 264 7.96 2.26 -1.49
N SER A 265 6.68 2.65 -1.34
CA SER A 265 6.12 3.94 -1.79
C SER A 265 6.44 4.29 -3.25
N CYS A 266 6.59 3.29 -4.12
CA CYS A 266 6.91 3.49 -5.53
C CYS A 266 5.67 3.93 -6.31
N LYS A 267 5.82 5.00 -7.12
CA LYS A 267 4.78 5.54 -8.01
C LYS A 267 4.99 5.19 -9.49
N CYS A 268 5.97 4.35 -9.82
CA CYS A 268 6.20 3.95 -11.20
C CYS A 268 5.09 3.00 -11.68
N GLY A 269 4.67 3.16 -12.92
CA GLY A 269 3.79 2.24 -13.63
C GLY A 269 4.53 1.45 -14.69
N GLN A 270 3.92 0.35 -15.14
CA GLN A 270 4.35 -0.43 -16.29
C GLN A 270 3.18 -0.55 -17.24
N SER A 271 3.43 -0.37 -18.55
CA SER A 271 2.40 -0.58 -19.59
C SER A 271 2.77 -1.78 -20.43
N GLU A 272 1.80 -2.65 -20.67
CA GLU A 272 1.95 -3.81 -21.53
C GLU A 272 2.16 -3.35 -22.97
N ILE A 273 3.19 -3.83 -23.62
CA ILE A 273 3.45 -3.66 -25.04
C ILE A 273 3.56 -5.04 -25.70
N LEU A 274 2.87 -5.24 -26.81
CA LEU A 274 3.01 -6.48 -27.56
C LEU A 274 4.37 -6.52 -28.27
N VAL A 275 4.93 -7.71 -28.33
CA VAL A 275 6.25 -7.96 -28.94
C VAL A 275 6.20 -9.13 -29.92
N ASP A 276 7.14 -9.12 -30.88
CA ASP A 276 7.39 -10.22 -31.77
C ASP A 276 8.12 -11.39 -31.06
N GLU A 277 8.50 -12.42 -31.81
CA GLU A 277 9.23 -13.58 -31.30
C GLU A 277 10.62 -13.24 -30.76
N GLN A 278 11.24 -12.19 -31.30
CA GLN A 278 12.54 -11.67 -30.89
C GLN A 278 12.44 -10.72 -29.69
N GLY A 279 11.20 -10.35 -29.28
CA GLY A 279 10.94 -9.45 -28.16
C GLY A 279 10.95 -7.96 -28.54
N ASN A 280 10.90 -7.63 -29.83
CA ASN A 280 10.80 -6.25 -30.31
C ASN A 280 9.34 -5.77 -30.26
N PRO A 281 9.08 -4.49 -29.91
CA PRO A 281 7.73 -3.93 -29.91
C PRO A 281 7.05 -4.00 -31.28
N LEU A 282 5.81 -4.51 -31.33
CA LEU A 282 5.00 -4.48 -32.52
C LEU A 282 4.50 -3.05 -32.91
N SER A 283 4.58 -2.12 -31.96
CA SER A 283 4.28 -0.70 -32.16
C SER A 283 5.56 0.11 -32.21
N PRO A 284 6.11 0.40 -33.41
CA PRO A 284 7.30 1.24 -33.55
C PRO A 284 7.08 2.62 -32.93
N GLY A 285 8.14 3.21 -32.36
CA GLY A 285 8.10 4.55 -31.78
C GLY A 285 7.43 4.65 -30.41
N ILE A 286 7.03 3.53 -29.76
CA ILE A 286 6.41 3.58 -28.43
C ILE A 286 7.42 4.06 -27.38
N VAL A 287 8.67 3.65 -27.49
CA VAL A 287 9.76 4.05 -26.59
C VAL A 287 10.04 5.56 -26.74
N GLU A 288 10.17 6.03 -27.97
CA GLU A 288 10.37 7.44 -28.28
C GLU A 288 9.18 8.31 -27.82
N ARG A 289 7.97 7.79 -27.92
CA ARG A 289 6.77 8.47 -27.38
C ARG A 289 6.85 8.60 -25.86
N ALA A 290 7.30 7.57 -25.16
CA ALA A 290 7.49 7.60 -23.72
C ALA A 290 8.63 8.56 -23.33
N GLN A 291 9.74 8.58 -24.08
CA GLN A 291 10.86 9.47 -23.86
C GLN A 291 10.52 10.95 -24.15
N ARG A 292 9.78 11.26 -25.21
CA ARG A 292 9.35 12.64 -25.54
C ARG A 292 8.55 13.28 -24.41
N ARG A 293 7.75 12.51 -23.69
CA ARG A 293 7.03 13.00 -22.50
C ARG A 293 7.94 13.47 -21.37
N LEU A 294 9.19 13.03 -21.37
CA LEU A 294 10.23 13.48 -20.43
C LEU A 294 10.71 14.88 -20.81
N LYS A 295 10.97 15.13 -22.12
CA LYS A 295 11.50 16.38 -22.63
C LYS A 295 10.52 17.56 -22.56
N SER A 296 9.21 17.28 -22.52
CA SER A 296 8.20 18.34 -22.40
C SER A 296 8.02 18.89 -20.97
N ARG A 297 8.81 18.39 -19.99
CA ARG A 297 8.81 18.85 -18.59
C ARG A 297 10.02 19.67 -18.18
N GLY A 298 11.05 19.74 -18.99
CA GLY A 298 12.20 20.64 -18.84
C GLY A 298 12.00 21.90 -19.65
#